data_fd51f377388f0a4e79da5155cc58b374
#
_entry.id   fd51f377388f0a4e79da5155cc58b374
#
_cell.length_a   1.000
_cell.length_b   1.000
_cell.length_c   1.000
_cell.angle_alpha   90.00
_cell.angle_beta   90.00
_cell.angle_gamma   90.00
#
_symmetry.space_group_name_H-M   'P 1'
#
loop_
_entity.id
_entity.type
_entity.pdbx_description
1 polymer ?
#
loop_
_entity_poly.entity_id
_entity_poly.type
_entity_poly.pdbx_seq_one_letter_code
_entity_poly.pdbx_strand_id
1 'polypeptide(L)'
;GTYVCPQEYSPEHGPVEDGMPHAQQLVWELFDNTLKAVDILGAKTCGIQAEELKQIRRCYEKIDRGLAVEVYDGAWGEEVNGVRKGDKILREWKYSPYTAGENGHRHISHAMCLYPFNQIMNDPELFEAMTNTLKLRGDASTGWSMGWKINLWARALDGDHAHDILELALRHHDGDGINYHGGGGINFNLYDSHPPFQIDGNFGATAGIAEMLVQSHNGEIHILPALPSVWTSGKAEGFKAIGDFEVSIVWDEMKASYIEIENRQGQPCI
;
A
#
# COMPACT_ATOMS: atom_id res chain seq x y z
N GLY A 1 5.43 7.96 -28.38
CA GLY A 1 4.56 6.93 -27.79
C GLY A 1 5.00 6.59 -26.39
N THR A 2 4.12 6.10 -25.58
CA THR A 2 4.34 5.66 -24.21
C THR A 2 4.68 4.17 -24.21
N TYR A 3 5.56 3.72 -23.34
CA TYR A 3 5.83 2.29 -23.15
C TYR A 3 4.84 1.67 -22.18
N VAL A 4 4.41 0.44 -22.46
CA VAL A 4 3.50 -0.35 -21.62
C VAL A 4 3.99 -1.79 -21.52
N CYS A 5 3.71 -2.45 -20.40
CA CYS A 5 3.87 -3.89 -20.26
C CYS A 5 2.76 -4.59 -21.06
N PRO A 6 3.10 -5.55 -21.94
CA PRO A 6 2.11 -6.20 -22.79
C PRO A 6 1.39 -7.34 -22.08
N GLN A 7 0.09 -7.48 -22.33
CA GLN A 7 -0.74 -8.65 -21.97
C GLN A 7 -0.62 -9.07 -20.51
N GLU A 8 -0.80 -8.13 -19.61
CA GLU A 8 -0.79 -8.36 -18.16
C GLU A 8 -2.21 -8.66 -17.64
N TYR A 9 -2.26 -9.27 -16.48
CA TYR A 9 -3.49 -9.66 -15.79
C TYR A 9 -3.51 -9.15 -14.37
N SER A 10 -4.55 -8.41 -13.97
CA SER A 10 -4.71 -8.04 -12.56
C SER A 10 -5.11 -9.27 -11.77
N PRO A 11 -4.31 -9.70 -10.80
CA PRO A 11 -4.62 -10.91 -10.04
C PRO A 11 -5.91 -10.73 -9.22
N GLU A 12 -6.81 -11.62 -9.23
CA GLU A 12 -6.98 -12.80 -10.10
C GLU A 12 -8.34 -12.68 -10.78
N HIS A 13 -8.67 -11.53 -11.35
CA HIS A 13 -9.98 -11.19 -11.92
C HIS A 13 -9.89 -10.16 -13.05
N GLY A 14 -10.98 -10.04 -13.81
CA GLY A 14 -11.09 -9.07 -14.90
C GLY A 14 -10.33 -9.45 -16.17
N PRO A 15 -10.19 -8.54 -17.11
CA PRO A 15 -9.59 -8.79 -18.40
C PRO A 15 -8.05 -8.78 -18.38
N VAL A 16 -7.45 -9.40 -19.40
CA VAL A 16 -6.03 -9.25 -19.77
C VAL A 16 -5.89 -8.04 -20.68
N GLU A 17 -5.00 -7.13 -20.35
CA GLU A 17 -4.77 -5.90 -21.14
C GLU A 17 -3.28 -5.52 -21.19
N ASP A 18 -2.92 -4.70 -22.19
CA ASP A 18 -1.63 -4.05 -22.23
C ASP A 18 -1.63 -2.86 -21.24
N GLY A 19 -0.55 -2.71 -20.48
CA GLY A 19 -0.38 -1.56 -19.59
C GLY A 19 -1.22 -1.61 -18.33
N MET A 20 -1.39 -2.79 -17.77
CA MET A 20 -2.08 -2.96 -16.49
C MET A 20 -1.45 -2.10 -15.39
N PRO A 21 -2.23 -1.31 -14.65
CA PRO A 21 -1.75 -0.38 -13.64
C PRO A 21 -0.72 -0.95 -12.68
N HIS A 22 -0.96 -2.12 -12.08
CA HIS A 22 -0.03 -2.71 -11.13
C HIS A 22 1.35 -3.03 -11.76
N ALA A 23 1.36 -3.57 -12.99
CA ALA A 23 2.60 -3.89 -13.71
C ALA A 23 3.38 -2.60 -14.08
N GLN A 24 2.65 -1.57 -14.51
CA GLN A 24 3.22 -0.27 -14.84
C GLN A 24 3.84 0.41 -13.60
N GLN A 25 3.14 0.42 -12.47
CA GLN A 25 3.59 0.95 -11.19
C GLN A 25 4.88 0.25 -10.73
N LEU A 26 4.91 -1.09 -10.82
CA LEU A 26 6.05 -1.91 -10.43
C LEU A 26 7.29 -1.62 -11.30
N VAL A 27 7.13 -1.57 -12.62
CA VAL A 27 8.24 -1.31 -13.56
C VAL A 27 8.74 0.13 -13.41
N TRP A 28 7.84 1.09 -13.24
CA TRP A 28 8.23 2.48 -12.98
C TRP A 28 9.05 2.59 -11.70
N GLU A 29 8.60 1.97 -10.61
CA GLU A 29 9.29 1.96 -9.31
C GLU A 29 10.69 1.32 -9.41
N LEU A 30 10.79 0.21 -10.17
CA LEU A 30 12.07 -0.45 -10.41
C LEU A 30 13.06 0.49 -11.11
N PHE A 31 12.62 1.20 -12.15
CA PHE A 31 13.48 2.15 -12.84
C PHE A 31 13.85 3.35 -11.97
N ASP A 32 12.90 3.90 -11.23
CA ASP A 32 13.12 5.03 -10.32
C ASP A 32 14.17 4.69 -9.26
N ASN A 33 13.99 3.55 -8.58
CA ASN A 33 14.92 3.07 -7.56
C ASN A 33 16.30 2.72 -8.16
N THR A 34 16.35 2.16 -9.36
CA THR A 34 17.60 1.87 -10.07
C THR A 34 18.35 3.16 -10.37
N LEU A 35 17.67 4.18 -10.87
CA LEU A 35 18.29 5.47 -11.18
C LEU A 35 18.78 6.20 -9.93
N LYS A 36 17.99 6.19 -8.85
CA LYS A 36 18.41 6.72 -7.53
C LYS A 36 19.67 6.01 -7.01
N ALA A 37 19.70 4.66 -7.11
CA ALA A 37 20.88 3.89 -6.72
C ALA A 37 22.12 4.24 -7.56
N VAL A 38 21.96 4.43 -8.87
CA VAL A 38 23.04 4.86 -9.77
C VAL A 38 23.55 6.26 -9.41
N ASP A 39 22.65 7.18 -9.08
CA ASP A 39 23.02 8.56 -8.72
C ASP A 39 23.79 8.61 -7.38
N ILE A 40 23.50 7.69 -6.45
CA ILE A 40 24.18 7.60 -5.15
C ILE A 40 25.51 6.81 -5.25
N LEU A 41 25.49 5.64 -5.88
CA LEU A 41 26.60 4.68 -5.86
C LEU A 41 27.49 4.73 -7.12
N GLY A 42 26.99 5.31 -8.20
CA GLY A 42 27.59 5.30 -9.53
C GLY A 42 27.28 4.02 -10.32
N ALA A 43 27.10 4.16 -11.63
CA ALA A 43 26.73 3.07 -12.55
C ALA A 43 27.67 1.86 -12.47
N LYS A 44 28.98 2.10 -12.33
CA LYS A 44 30.00 1.04 -12.24
C LYS A 44 29.79 0.16 -10.99
N THR A 45 29.49 0.76 -9.84
CA THR A 45 29.21 0.04 -8.59
C THR A 45 27.91 -0.77 -8.69
N CYS A 46 26.91 -0.22 -9.37
CA CYS A 46 25.65 -0.92 -9.67
C CYS A 46 25.78 -2.01 -10.74
N GLY A 47 26.94 -2.15 -11.39
CA GLY A 47 27.18 -3.12 -12.45
C GLY A 47 26.49 -2.79 -13.78
N ILE A 48 26.04 -1.55 -13.97
CA ILE A 48 25.25 -1.12 -15.13
C ILE A 48 26.18 -0.48 -16.17
N GLN A 49 26.10 -0.94 -17.44
CA GLN A 49 26.87 -0.39 -18.56
C GLN A 49 26.24 0.92 -19.06
N ALA A 50 27.05 1.79 -19.67
CA ALA A 50 26.60 3.11 -20.12
C ALA A 50 25.41 3.06 -21.10
N GLU A 51 25.41 2.10 -22.03
CA GLU A 51 24.32 1.95 -23.00
C GLU A 51 23.04 1.40 -22.34
N GLU A 52 23.19 0.50 -21.38
CA GLU A 52 22.08 -0.01 -20.58
C GLU A 52 21.45 1.09 -19.72
N LEU A 53 22.28 1.91 -19.05
CA LEU A 53 21.79 3.07 -18.30
C LEU A 53 21.00 4.05 -19.17
N LYS A 54 21.48 4.28 -20.41
CA LYS A 54 20.78 5.13 -21.37
C LYS A 54 19.41 4.54 -21.75
N GLN A 55 19.32 3.22 -21.92
CA GLN A 55 18.06 2.54 -22.18
C GLN A 55 17.10 2.64 -20.98
N ILE A 56 17.60 2.42 -19.76
CA ILE A 56 16.81 2.55 -18.54
C ILE A 56 16.23 3.96 -18.42
N ARG A 57 17.03 5.01 -18.58
CA ARG A 57 16.57 6.41 -18.56
C ARG A 57 15.49 6.67 -19.61
N ARG A 58 15.70 6.19 -20.85
CA ARG A 58 14.72 6.33 -21.92
C ARG A 58 13.39 5.61 -21.60
N CYS A 59 13.45 4.42 -20.99
CA CYS A 59 12.26 3.70 -20.57
C CYS A 59 11.53 4.44 -19.45
N TYR A 60 12.26 4.86 -18.43
CA TYR A 60 11.72 5.63 -17.30
C TYR A 60 10.98 6.90 -17.73
N GLU A 61 11.56 7.66 -18.68
CA GLU A 61 10.95 8.90 -19.20
C GLU A 61 9.65 8.66 -20.00
N LYS A 62 9.45 7.44 -20.52
CA LYS A 62 8.36 7.12 -21.46
C LYS A 62 7.37 6.09 -20.97
N ILE A 63 7.63 5.44 -19.84
CA ILE A 63 6.72 4.45 -19.32
C ILE A 63 5.43 5.09 -18.81
N ASP A 64 4.31 4.47 -19.14
CA ASP A 64 3.04 4.76 -18.46
C ASP A 64 3.15 4.34 -16.99
N ARG A 65 2.79 5.20 -16.08
CA ARG A 65 2.89 4.90 -14.64
C ARG A 65 1.75 4.05 -14.10
N GLY A 66 0.70 3.81 -14.90
CA GLY A 66 -0.47 3.10 -14.44
C GLY A 66 -1.28 3.87 -13.37
N LEU A 67 -1.18 5.19 -13.39
CA LEU A 67 -1.87 6.08 -12.45
C LEU A 67 -2.93 6.86 -13.21
N ALA A 68 -4.11 6.29 -13.34
CA ALA A 68 -5.24 6.92 -14.02
C ALA A 68 -6.49 6.88 -13.15
N VAL A 69 -7.24 7.98 -13.18
CA VAL A 69 -8.51 8.14 -12.48
C VAL A 69 -9.65 7.86 -13.46
N GLU A 70 -10.70 7.26 -12.96
CA GLU A 70 -12.01 7.21 -13.63
C GLU A 70 -13.12 7.60 -12.66
N VAL A 71 -14.30 7.78 -13.21
CA VAL A 71 -15.50 8.11 -12.41
C VAL A 71 -16.24 6.79 -12.13
N TYR A 72 -16.58 6.54 -10.89
CA TYR A 72 -17.38 5.40 -10.51
C TYR A 72 -18.77 5.47 -11.17
N ASP A 73 -19.10 4.46 -11.95
CA ASP A 73 -20.32 4.43 -12.79
C ASP A 73 -21.60 4.01 -12.05
N GLY A 74 -21.45 3.54 -10.79
CA GLY A 74 -22.57 3.07 -9.98
C GLY A 74 -23.01 1.64 -10.29
N ALA A 75 -22.23 0.85 -11.05
CA ALA A 75 -22.63 -0.50 -11.45
C ALA A 75 -22.83 -1.46 -10.26
N TRP A 76 -22.19 -1.23 -9.12
CA TRP A 76 -22.39 -2.01 -7.90
C TRP A 76 -23.38 -1.37 -6.91
N GLY A 77 -23.91 -0.18 -7.24
CA GLY A 77 -24.87 0.60 -6.44
C GLY A 77 -24.62 2.11 -6.57
N GLU A 78 -25.65 2.92 -6.38
CA GLU A 78 -25.55 4.39 -6.41
C GLU A 78 -24.62 4.92 -5.28
N GLU A 79 -24.52 4.16 -4.18
CA GLU A 79 -23.57 4.39 -3.09
C GLU A 79 -23.11 3.03 -2.51
N VAL A 80 -21.80 2.83 -2.39
CA VAL A 80 -21.16 1.63 -1.82
C VAL A 80 -20.07 2.07 -0.85
N ASN A 81 -20.19 1.70 0.41
CA ASN A 81 -19.22 2.05 1.47
C ASN A 81 -18.86 3.55 1.50
N GLY A 82 -19.85 4.42 1.25
CA GLY A 82 -19.67 5.86 1.23
C GLY A 82 -19.11 6.45 -0.08
N VAL A 83 -18.82 5.62 -1.08
CA VAL A 83 -18.46 6.05 -2.43
C VAL A 83 -19.71 6.11 -3.30
N ARG A 84 -19.95 7.24 -3.90
CA ARG A 84 -21.14 7.50 -4.73
C ARG A 84 -20.81 7.44 -6.20
N LYS A 85 -21.81 7.09 -6.98
CA LYS A 85 -21.75 7.29 -8.41
C LYS A 85 -21.36 8.74 -8.73
N GLY A 86 -20.33 8.92 -9.52
CA GLY A 86 -19.75 10.22 -9.84
C GLY A 86 -18.43 10.52 -9.11
N ASP A 87 -18.12 9.81 -8.03
CA ASP A 87 -16.86 9.96 -7.32
C ASP A 87 -15.68 9.40 -8.13
N LYS A 88 -14.50 9.96 -7.90
CA LYS A 88 -13.27 9.53 -8.54
C LYS A 88 -12.72 8.28 -7.87
N ILE A 89 -12.26 7.34 -8.68
CA ILE A 89 -11.61 6.09 -8.26
C ILE A 89 -10.38 5.84 -9.10
N LEU A 90 -9.41 5.10 -8.56
CA LEU A 90 -8.21 4.72 -9.30
C LEU A 90 -8.50 3.52 -10.19
N ARG A 91 -8.04 3.56 -11.45
CA ARG A 91 -8.22 2.46 -12.39
C ARG A 91 -7.42 1.23 -12.00
N GLU A 92 -8.04 0.05 -12.16
CA GLU A 92 -7.37 -1.25 -12.08
C GLU A 92 -7.02 -1.81 -13.46
N TRP A 93 -7.74 -1.38 -14.49
CA TRP A 93 -7.50 -1.71 -15.90
C TRP A 93 -7.25 -0.45 -16.71
N LYS A 94 -6.43 -0.56 -17.76
CA LYS A 94 -6.11 0.59 -18.59
C LYS A 94 -7.28 0.99 -19.50
N TYR A 95 -7.96 0.02 -20.08
CA TYR A 95 -9.02 0.25 -21.06
C TYR A 95 -10.40 -0.11 -20.54
N SER A 96 -10.53 -1.18 -19.77
CA SER A 96 -11.78 -1.60 -19.17
C SER A 96 -12.13 -0.75 -17.93
N PRO A 97 -13.42 -0.58 -17.61
CA PRO A 97 -13.83 0.12 -16.41
C PRO A 97 -13.49 -0.68 -15.15
N TYR A 98 -13.36 0.00 -14.03
CA TYR A 98 -13.09 -0.64 -12.72
C TYR A 98 -14.10 -1.74 -12.39
N THR A 99 -15.34 -1.56 -12.80
CA THR A 99 -16.44 -2.50 -12.60
C THR A 99 -16.39 -3.74 -13.52
N ALA A 100 -15.39 -3.86 -14.40
CA ALA A 100 -15.11 -5.12 -15.14
C ALA A 100 -14.59 -6.24 -14.23
N GLY A 101 -14.13 -5.92 -13.02
CA GLY A 101 -13.72 -6.88 -12.00
C GLY A 101 -14.84 -7.22 -11.01
N GLU A 102 -14.48 -8.01 -10.01
CA GLU A 102 -15.38 -8.43 -8.95
C GLU A 102 -15.40 -7.41 -7.80
N ASN A 103 -16.59 -7.02 -7.35
CA ASN A 103 -16.71 -6.22 -6.14
C ASN A 103 -16.22 -7.01 -4.91
N GLY A 104 -15.45 -6.36 -4.02
CA GLY A 104 -14.93 -6.99 -2.81
C GLY A 104 -13.85 -8.04 -3.06
N HIS A 105 -13.25 -8.11 -4.26
CA HIS A 105 -12.16 -9.06 -4.53
C HIS A 105 -10.97 -8.85 -3.58
N ARG A 106 -10.36 -9.96 -3.15
CA ARG A 106 -9.26 -9.94 -2.16
C ARG A 106 -7.98 -9.25 -2.64
N HIS A 107 -7.70 -9.26 -3.95
CA HIS A 107 -6.56 -8.56 -4.53
C HIS A 107 -6.89 -7.09 -4.80
N ILE A 108 -5.92 -6.21 -4.55
CA ILE A 108 -5.97 -4.77 -4.81
C ILE A 108 -4.64 -4.35 -5.47
N SER A 109 -4.23 -5.05 -6.52
CA SER A 109 -2.88 -4.93 -7.08
C SER A 109 -2.52 -3.52 -7.54
N HIS A 110 -3.49 -2.76 -8.06
CA HIS A 110 -3.31 -1.35 -8.44
C HIS A 110 -3.08 -0.40 -7.25
N ALA A 111 -3.28 -0.85 -6.00
CA ALA A 111 -2.98 -0.07 -4.81
C ALA A 111 -1.50 -0.07 -4.40
N MET A 112 -0.63 -0.78 -5.13
CA MET A 112 0.82 -0.75 -4.88
C MET A 112 1.40 0.66 -4.94
N CYS A 113 0.80 1.57 -5.72
CA CYS A 113 1.19 2.97 -5.78
C CYS A 113 1.09 3.71 -4.43
N LEU A 114 0.22 3.24 -3.51
CA LEU A 114 0.10 3.76 -2.14
C LEU A 114 0.99 2.99 -1.16
N TYR A 115 0.92 1.65 -1.18
CA TYR A 115 1.76 0.76 -0.37
C TYR A 115 2.00 -0.58 -1.13
N PRO A 116 3.27 -1.04 -1.27
CA PRO A 116 4.47 -0.57 -0.56
C PRO A 116 5.15 0.67 -1.17
N PHE A 117 4.74 1.13 -2.35
CA PHE A 117 5.30 2.33 -2.96
C PHE A 117 4.74 3.61 -2.30
N ASN A 118 5.14 4.77 -2.83
CA ASN A 118 4.67 6.07 -2.36
C ASN A 118 4.41 7.03 -3.55
N GLN A 119 3.92 6.49 -4.65
CA GLN A 119 3.86 7.18 -5.95
C GLN A 119 2.78 8.26 -6.04
N ILE A 120 1.81 8.26 -5.10
CA ILE A 120 0.63 9.14 -5.13
C ILE A 120 0.51 10.07 -3.90
N MET A 121 1.43 9.98 -2.93
CA MET A 121 1.33 10.72 -1.67
C MET A 121 1.27 12.25 -1.84
N ASN A 122 1.87 12.76 -2.90
CA ASN A 122 1.92 14.21 -3.19
C ASN A 122 0.92 14.63 -4.28
N ASP A 123 -0.02 13.76 -4.66
CA ASP A 123 -1.07 14.04 -5.62
C ASP A 123 -2.45 13.87 -4.97
N PRO A 124 -3.11 14.98 -4.57
CA PRO A 124 -4.39 14.89 -3.84
C PRO A 124 -5.51 14.20 -4.62
N GLU A 125 -5.52 14.31 -5.97
CA GLU A 125 -6.54 13.67 -6.81
C GLU A 125 -6.36 12.16 -6.83
N LEU A 126 -5.14 11.69 -7.04
CA LEU A 126 -4.81 10.26 -7.03
C LEU A 126 -4.99 9.66 -5.63
N PHE A 127 -4.65 10.41 -4.59
CA PHE A 127 -4.81 9.97 -3.20
C PHE A 127 -6.30 9.80 -2.83
N GLU A 128 -7.14 10.78 -3.18
CA GLU A 128 -8.59 10.69 -2.98
C GLU A 128 -9.19 9.51 -3.78
N ALA A 129 -8.82 9.40 -5.07
CA ALA A 129 -9.29 8.32 -5.93
C ALA A 129 -8.90 6.94 -5.37
N MET A 130 -7.67 6.78 -4.86
CA MET A 130 -7.21 5.54 -4.23
C MET A 130 -7.98 5.24 -2.95
N THR A 131 -8.22 6.23 -2.10
CA THR A 131 -9.00 6.07 -0.87
C THR A 131 -10.43 5.61 -1.17
N ASN A 132 -11.07 6.20 -2.18
CA ASN A 132 -12.40 5.75 -2.64
C ASN A 132 -12.34 4.32 -3.19
N THR A 133 -11.30 3.96 -3.90
CA THR A 133 -11.09 2.59 -4.40
C THR A 133 -10.98 1.58 -3.23
N LEU A 134 -10.26 1.93 -2.16
CA LEU A 134 -10.17 1.09 -0.95
C LEU A 134 -11.55 0.88 -0.31
N LYS A 135 -12.35 1.94 -0.19
CA LYS A 135 -13.72 1.86 0.33
C LYS A 135 -14.59 0.93 -0.53
N LEU A 136 -14.55 1.07 -1.85
CA LEU A 136 -15.30 0.19 -2.76
C LEU A 136 -14.89 -1.28 -2.59
N ARG A 137 -13.62 -1.56 -2.40
CA ARG A 137 -13.09 -2.91 -2.22
C ARG A 137 -13.53 -3.53 -0.89
N GLY A 138 -13.85 -2.72 0.13
CA GLY A 138 -14.33 -3.14 1.44
C GLY A 138 -13.23 -3.77 2.30
N ASP A 139 -13.57 -4.16 3.52
CA ASP A 139 -12.62 -4.47 4.60
C ASP A 139 -12.38 -5.96 4.77
N ALA A 140 -13.45 -6.72 5.07
CA ALA A 140 -13.36 -8.14 5.32
C ALA A 140 -12.85 -8.90 4.10
N SER A 141 -11.86 -9.77 4.31
CA SER A 141 -11.22 -10.52 3.22
C SER A 141 -10.45 -11.73 3.78
N THR A 142 -9.57 -12.29 2.98
CA THR A 142 -8.56 -13.28 3.41
C THR A 142 -7.50 -12.62 4.30
N GLY A 143 -6.80 -13.38 5.13
CA GLY A 143 -5.87 -12.84 6.12
C GLY A 143 -4.77 -11.95 5.53
N TRP A 144 -4.07 -12.42 4.48
CA TRP A 144 -3.04 -11.60 3.84
C TRP A 144 -3.60 -10.30 3.20
N SER A 145 -4.83 -10.37 2.67
CA SER A 145 -5.48 -9.20 2.09
C SER A 145 -5.82 -8.16 3.16
N MET A 146 -6.32 -8.59 4.32
CA MET A 146 -6.53 -7.71 5.47
C MET A 146 -5.20 -7.13 5.98
N GLY A 147 -4.14 -7.94 6.09
CA GLY A 147 -2.81 -7.47 6.42
C GLY A 147 -2.33 -6.36 5.48
N TRP A 148 -2.56 -6.49 4.16
CA TRP A 148 -2.25 -5.43 3.20
C TRP A 148 -3.14 -4.19 3.37
N LYS A 149 -4.45 -4.37 3.56
CA LYS A 149 -5.40 -3.26 3.77
C LYS A 149 -5.07 -2.43 5.01
N ILE A 150 -4.60 -3.03 6.11
CA ILE A 150 -4.13 -2.30 7.29
C ILE A 150 -3.03 -1.30 6.90
N ASN A 151 -2.03 -1.74 6.10
CA ASN A 151 -0.96 -0.87 5.61
C ASN A 151 -1.50 0.22 4.68
N LEU A 152 -2.43 -0.10 3.79
CA LEU A 152 -3.03 0.86 2.87
C LEU A 152 -3.81 1.96 3.61
N TRP A 153 -4.60 1.61 4.62
CA TRP A 153 -5.32 2.59 5.43
C TRP A 153 -4.40 3.40 6.35
N ALA A 154 -3.33 2.79 6.87
CA ALA A 154 -2.30 3.54 7.58
C ALA A 154 -1.63 4.59 6.67
N ARG A 155 -1.32 4.24 5.40
CA ARG A 155 -0.81 5.18 4.39
C ARG A 155 -1.85 6.20 3.93
N ALA A 156 -3.13 5.85 3.97
CA ALA A 156 -4.24 6.79 3.78
C ALA A 156 -4.47 7.71 4.99
N LEU A 157 -3.66 7.59 6.04
CA LEU A 157 -3.71 8.37 7.29
C LEU A 157 -5.03 8.19 8.07
N ASP A 158 -5.71 7.07 7.87
CA ASP A 158 -6.92 6.69 8.59
C ASP A 158 -6.62 5.55 9.58
N GLY A 159 -6.18 5.94 10.78
CA GLY A 159 -5.79 4.99 11.82
C GLY A 159 -6.95 4.20 12.41
N ASP A 160 -8.11 4.83 12.53
CA ASP A 160 -9.30 4.14 13.04
C ASP A 160 -9.75 3.05 12.06
N HIS A 161 -9.79 3.32 10.78
CA HIS A 161 -10.14 2.32 9.76
C HIS A 161 -9.08 1.20 9.69
N ALA A 162 -7.79 1.55 9.76
CA ALA A 162 -6.72 0.54 9.83
C ALA A 162 -6.86 -0.37 11.06
N HIS A 163 -7.27 0.19 12.20
CA HIS A 163 -7.53 -0.56 13.43
C HIS A 163 -8.75 -1.48 13.31
N ASP A 164 -9.83 -1.02 12.71
CA ASP A 164 -11.04 -1.84 12.48
C ASP A 164 -10.68 -3.10 11.64
N ILE A 165 -9.85 -2.95 10.62
CA ILE A 165 -9.37 -4.09 9.84
C ILE A 165 -8.41 -4.97 10.65
N LEU A 166 -7.58 -4.39 11.52
CA LEU A 166 -6.72 -5.16 12.42
C LEU A 166 -7.57 -6.04 13.36
N GLU A 167 -8.67 -5.51 13.92
CA GLU A 167 -9.62 -6.31 14.72
C GLU A 167 -10.24 -7.46 13.91
N LEU A 168 -10.62 -7.18 12.66
CA LEU A 168 -11.12 -8.23 11.75
C LEU A 168 -10.06 -9.30 11.48
N ALA A 169 -8.80 -8.91 11.28
CA ALA A 169 -7.69 -9.82 11.02
C ALA A 169 -7.33 -10.68 12.25
N LEU A 170 -7.55 -10.16 13.45
CA LEU A 170 -7.27 -10.86 14.72
C LEU A 170 -8.44 -11.71 15.23
N ARG A 171 -9.59 -11.69 14.58
CA ARG A 171 -10.71 -12.56 14.96
C ARG A 171 -10.34 -14.03 14.81
N HIS A 172 -10.86 -14.88 15.73
CA HIS A 172 -10.65 -16.31 15.62
C HIS A 172 -11.33 -16.90 14.39
N HIS A 173 -10.60 -17.72 13.63
CA HIS A 173 -11.12 -18.44 12.47
C HIS A 173 -11.63 -19.83 12.91
N ASP A 174 -12.96 -20.07 12.78
CA ASP A 174 -13.62 -21.26 13.29
C ASP A 174 -13.87 -22.36 12.23
N GLY A 175 -13.39 -22.20 11.01
CA GLY A 175 -13.81 -23.08 9.93
C GLY A 175 -12.69 -23.78 9.19
N ASP A 176 -12.99 -24.99 8.67
CA ASP A 176 -12.11 -25.72 7.75
C ASP A 176 -12.38 -25.34 6.28
N GLY A 177 -13.41 -24.52 6.03
CA GLY A 177 -13.83 -24.12 4.69
C GLY A 177 -13.06 -22.93 4.15
N ILE A 178 -12.81 -22.92 2.85
CA ILE A 178 -12.21 -21.77 2.16
C ILE A 178 -13.31 -20.73 1.88
N ASN A 179 -13.09 -19.49 2.35
CA ASN A 179 -13.95 -18.36 2.07
C ASN A 179 -13.11 -17.15 1.64
N TYR A 180 -13.01 -16.93 0.36
CA TYR A 180 -12.19 -15.85 -0.22
C TYR A 180 -12.74 -14.43 -0.02
N HIS A 181 -13.98 -14.29 0.45
CA HIS A 181 -14.65 -13.01 0.63
C HIS A 181 -14.66 -12.47 2.07
N GLY A 182 -14.25 -13.26 3.04
CA GLY A 182 -14.31 -12.82 4.43
C GLY A 182 -13.91 -13.88 5.46
N GLY A 183 -13.26 -14.92 5.00
CA GLY A 183 -12.89 -16.07 5.85
C GLY A 183 -11.58 -15.92 6.62
N GLY A 184 -10.85 -14.81 6.44
CA GLY A 184 -9.60 -14.57 7.15
C GLY A 184 -9.76 -14.35 8.65
N GLY A 185 -8.66 -14.49 9.38
CA GLY A 185 -8.58 -14.35 10.82
C GLY A 185 -7.33 -15.04 11.34
N ILE A 186 -7.32 -15.42 12.61
CA ILE A 186 -6.22 -16.18 13.23
C ILE A 186 -6.69 -17.53 13.75
N ASN A 187 -5.79 -18.51 13.69
CA ASN A 187 -5.94 -19.82 14.33
C ASN A 187 -5.58 -19.75 15.81
N PHE A 188 -5.88 -20.80 16.60
CA PHE A 188 -5.54 -20.88 18.03
C PHE A 188 -4.05 -20.74 18.33
N ASN A 189 -3.19 -21.04 17.38
CA ASN A 189 -1.73 -20.86 17.48
C ASN A 189 -1.26 -19.47 17.04
N LEU A 190 -2.18 -18.54 16.84
CA LEU A 190 -1.98 -17.16 16.38
C LEU A 190 -1.48 -17.02 14.92
N TYR A 191 -1.45 -18.10 14.17
CA TYR A 191 -1.13 -18.03 12.75
C TYR A 191 -2.33 -17.51 11.96
N ASP A 192 -2.04 -16.61 11.03
CA ASP A 192 -3.02 -16.07 10.11
C ASP A 192 -3.71 -17.17 9.30
N SER A 193 -4.95 -16.93 8.96
CA SER A 193 -5.75 -17.78 8.10
C SER A 193 -6.21 -17.02 6.86
N HIS A 194 -5.76 -17.52 5.74
CA HIS A 194 -6.31 -17.11 4.44
C HIS A 194 -7.82 -17.45 4.31
N PRO A 195 -8.40 -18.67 4.63
CA PRO A 195 -7.83 -20.01 4.86
C PRO A 195 -7.29 -20.69 3.58
N PRO A 196 -6.29 -21.61 3.65
CA PRO A 196 -5.57 -22.06 4.84
C PRO A 196 -4.56 -21.06 5.38
N PHE A 197 -3.69 -21.49 6.33
CA PHE A 197 -2.59 -20.66 6.86
C PHE A 197 -1.71 -20.08 5.76
N GLN A 198 -1.44 -18.79 5.90
CA GLN A 198 -0.45 -18.05 5.13
C GLN A 198 0.20 -17.01 6.04
N ILE A 199 1.53 -17.04 6.18
CA ILE A 199 2.28 -16.15 7.09
C ILE A 199 2.17 -14.67 6.70
N ASP A 200 1.79 -14.39 5.45
CA ASP A 200 1.68 -13.04 4.90
C ASP A 200 0.79 -12.12 5.75
N GLY A 201 -0.33 -12.63 6.26
CA GLY A 201 -1.23 -11.86 7.11
C GLY A 201 -0.60 -11.47 8.44
N ASN A 202 0.18 -12.38 9.07
CA ASN A 202 0.91 -12.06 10.30
C ASN A 202 1.92 -10.93 10.06
N PHE A 203 2.73 -11.03 9.00
CA PHE A 203 3.72 -10.00 8.67
C PHE A 203 3.06 -8.71 8.21
N GLY A 204 1.99 -8.79 7.41
CA GLY A 204 1.23 -7.64 6.95
C GLY A 204 0.60 -6.86 8.11
N ALA A 205 -0.04 -7.53 9.07
CA ALA A 205 -0.61 -6.90 10.25
C ALA A 205 0.48 -6.20 11.10
N THR A 206 1.62 -6.87 11.31
CA THR A 206 2.75 -6.30 12.06
C THR A 206 3.32 -5.06 11.35
N ALA A 207 3.51 -5.12 10.03
CA ALA A 207 3.96 -3.99 9.24
C ALA A 207 2.93 -2.83 9.29
N GLY A 208 1.63 -3.13 9.23
CA GLY A 208 0.56 -2.16 9.33
C GLY A 208 0.56 -1.41 10.66
N ILE A 209 0.75 -2.11 11.78
CA ILE A 209 0.92 -1.46 13.10
C ILE A 209 2.11 -0.50 13.09
N ALA A 210 3.23 -0.89 12.48
CA ALA A 210 4.39 -0.01 12.34
C ALA A 210 4.08 1.23 11.50
N GLU A 211 3.39 1.07 10.35
CA GLU A 211 2.97 2.18 9.48
C GLU A 211 1.97 3.14 10.18
N MET A 212 1.15 2.64 11.10
CA MET A 212 0.26 3.49 11.91
C MET A 212 1.03 4.41 12.86
N LEU A 213 2.22 3.99 13.30
CA LEU A 213 3.02 4.69 14.32
C LEU A 213 4.16 5.53 13.74
N VAL A 214 4.85 5.05 12.70
CA VAL A 214 5.98 5.74 12.06
C VAL A 214 5.98 5.48 10.56
N GLN A 215 6.06 6.54 9.77
CA GLN A 215 6.29 6.47 8.33
C GLN A 215 7.52 7.31 7.96
N SER A 216 8.33 6.86 7.00
CA SER A 216 9.52 7.59 6.54
C SER A 216 9.72 7.54 5.01
N HIS A 217 8.71 7.21 4.26
CA HIS A 217 8.77 6.94 2.82
C HIS A 217 8.71 8.21 1.94
N ASN A 218 8.29 9.37 2.47
CA ASN A 218 8.07 10.59 1.71
C ASN A 218 9.13 11.69 1.97
N GLY A 219 10.35 11.28 2.35
CA GLY A 219 11.45 12.21 2.61
C GLY A 219 11.41 12.88 3.98
N GLU A 220 10.49 12.46 4.84
CA GLU A 220 10.32 12.92 6.21
C GLU A 220 10.05 11.75 7.15
N ILE A 221 10.25 11.94 8.45
CA ILE A 221 9.84 10.99 9.48
C ILE A 221 8.52 11.50 10.06
N HIS A 222 7.42 10.83 9.70
CA HIS A 222 6.08 11.16 10.16
C HIS A 222 5.76 10.34 11.41
N ILE A 223 5.56 11.02 12.52
CA ILE A 223 5.32 10.45 13.84
C ILE A 223 3.82 10.34 14.09
N LEU A 224 3.34 9.14 14.45
CA LEU A 224 1.93 8.83 14.74
C LEU A 224 0.97 9.23 13.59
N PRO A 225 1.32 8.96 12.31
CA PRO A 225 0.57 9.46 11.16
C PRO A 225 -0.86 8.92 11.10
N ALA A 226 -1.09 7.72 11.63
CA ALA A 226 -2.37 7.03 11.61
C ALA A 226 -2.65 6.37 12.97
N LEU A 227 -2.47 7.12 14.06
CA LEU A 227 -2.76 6.62 15.40
C LEU A 227 -4.27 6.44 15.58
N PRO A 228 -4.76 5.21 15.87
CA PRO A 228 -6.19 4.99 16.09
C PRO A 228 -6.65 5.64 17.40
N SER A 229 -7.88 6.15 17.42
CA SER A 229 -8.45 6.88 18.55
C SER A 229 -8.50 6.07 19.85
N VAL A 230 -8.52 4.75 19.75
CA VAL A 230 -8.52 3.82 20.89
C VAL A 230 -7.14 3.63 21.54
N TRP A 231 -6.06 3.99 20.87
CA TRP A 231 -4.69 3.94 21.45
C TRP A 231 -4.33 5.28 22.09
N THR A 232 -5.07 5.65 23.12
CA THR A 232 -4.95 6.97 23.79
C THR A 232 -3.59 7.25 24.40
N SER A 233 -2.86 6.21 24.84
CA SER A 233 -1.51 6.28 25.36
C SER A 233 -0.71 5.05 25.01
N GLY A 234 0.61 5.19 24.91
CA GLY A 234 1.48 4.06 24.61
C GLY A 234 2.94 4.43 24.45
N LYS A 235 3.72 3.42 24.12
CA LYS A 235 5.16 3.50 23.88
C LYS A 235 5.54 2.57 22.76
N ALA A 236 6.40 3.03 21.87
CA ALA A 236 6.99 2.24 20.80
C ALA A 236 8.46 2.62 20.62
N GLU A 237 9.35 1.63 20.50
CA GLU A 237 10.80 1.85 20.50
C GLU A 237 11.49 1.09 19.37
N GLY A 238 12.58 1.67 18.87
CA GLY A 238 13.48 0.99 17.94
C GLY A 238 12.97 0.90 16.50
N PHE A 239 12.00 1.73 16.08
CA PHE A 239 11.56 1.77 14.69
C PHE A 239 12.67 2.25 13.78
N LYS A 240 12.88 1.54 12.68
CA LYS A 240 13.84 1.94 11.65
C LYS A 240 13.16 2.84 10.62
N ALA A 241 13.75 4.00 10.38
CA ALA A 241 13.33 4.95 9.37
C ALA A 241 14.41 5.12 8.29
N ILE A 242 14.01 5.57 7.10
CA ILE A 242 14.89 5.80 5.95
C ILE A 242 15.98 6.80 6.35
N GLY A 243 17.23 6.54 5.96
CA GLY A 243 18.40 7.35 6.31
C GLY A 243 19.16 6.87 7.55
N ASP A 244 18.97 5.61 7.94
CA ASP A 244 19.60 4.97 9.12
C ASP A 244 19.21 5.64 10.45
N PHE A 245 17.97 6.13 10.50
CA PHE A 245 17.39 6.65 11.73
C PHE A 245 16.73 5.53 12.55
N GLU A 246 16.80 5.66 13.87
CA GLU A 246 16.05 4.86 14.83
C GLU A 246 15.13 5.78 15.62
N VAL A 247 13.86 5.42 15.72
CA VAL A 247 12.81 6.27 16.30
C VAL A 247 12.17 5.56 17.48
N SER A 248 12.06 6.26 18.60
CA SER A 248 11.31 5.84 19.79
C SER A 248 10.30 6.92 20.17
N ILE A 249 9.10 6.51 20.54
CA ILE A 249 7.97 7.42 20.78
C ILE A 249 7.26 7.01 22.06
N VAL A 250 6.86 8.01 22.86
CA VAL A 250 5.86 7.86 23.90
C VAL A 250 4.73 8.85 23.60
N TRP A 251 3.51 8.39 23.71
CA TRP A 251 2.34 9.27 23.54
C TRP A 251 1.36 9.11 24.69
N ASP A 252 0.64 10.19 24.96
CA ASP A 252 -0.44 10.27 25.93
C ASP A 252 -1.50 11.24 25.44
N GLU A 253 -2.77 10.95 25.73
CA GLU A 253 -3.92 11.71 25.21
C GLU A 253 -3.84 11.94 23.68
N MET A 254 -3.48 10.89 22.91
CA MET A 254 -3.33 10.93 21.45
C MET A 254 -2.22 11.86 20.93
N LYS A 255 -1.29 12.29 21.76
CA LYS A 255 -0.21 13.21 21.38
C LYS A 255 1.15 12.65 21.78
N ALA A 256 2.14 12.78 20.90
CA ALA A 256 3.50 12.45 21.27
C ALA A 256 3.95 13.34 22.45
N SER A 257 4.31 12.70 23.55
CA SER A 257 4.85 13.33 24.77
C SER A 257 6.38 13.25 24.83
N TYR A 258 6.97 12.26 24.15
CA TYR A 258 8.41 12.10 24.00
C TYR A 258 8.71 11.49 22.65
N ILE A 259 9.72 12.01 21.96
CA ILE A 259 10.25 11.49 20.70
C ILE A 259 11.78 11.48 20.81
N GLU A 260 12.38 10.34 20.50
CA GLU A 260 13.82 10.19 20.36
C GLU A 260 14.13 9.72 18.95
N ILE A 261 15.01 10.43 18.28
CA ILE A 261 15.47 10.08 16.93
C ILE A 261 17.01 10.00 16.97
N GLU A 262 17.53 8.81 16.78
CA GLU A 262 18.95 8.56 16.71
C GLU A 262 19.36 8.31 15.24
N ASN A 263 20.48 8.91 14.83
CA ASN A 263 21.13 8.59 13.55
C ASN A 263 22.51 8.03 13.79
N ARG A 264 22.76 6.81 13.37
CA ARG A 264 24.04 6.10 13.60
C ARG A 264 25.17 6.61 12.71
N GLN A 265 24.87 7.32 11.64
CA GLN A 265 25.85 7.88 10.71
C GLN A 265 26.13 9.36 10.99
N GLY A 266 25.53 9.96 12.00
CA GLY A 266 25.70 11.36 12.37
C GLY A 266 25.06 12.34 11.39
N GLN A 267 24.11 11.88 10.57
CA GLN A 267 23.33 12.75 9.69
C GLN A 267 22.31 13.56 10.51
N PRO A 268 22.13 14.85 10.21
CA PRO A 268 21.10 15.64 10.89
C PRO A 268 19.70 15.18 10.45
N CYS A 269 18.76 15.16 11.39
CA CYS A 269 17.33 15.12 11.11
C CYS A 269 16.88 16.59 11.04
N ILE A 270 16.44 17.05 9.88
CA ILE A 270 16.06 18.45 9.63
C ILE A 270 14.55 18.53 9.49
#